data_7d0e96b0290cf68f745e1bacd21ca444
#
_entry.id   7d0e96b0290cf68f745e1bacd21ca444
#
_cell.length_a   1.000
_cell.length_b   1.000
_cell.length_c   1.000
_cell.angle_alpha   90.00
_cell.angle_beta   90.00
_cell.angle_gamma   90.00
#
_symmetry.space_group_name_H-M   'P 1'
#
loop_
_entity.id
_entity.type
_entity.pdbx_description
1 polymer ?
#
loop_
_entity_poly.entity_id
_entity_poly.type
_entity_poly.pdbx_seq_one_letter_code
_entity_poly.pdbx_strand_id
1 'polypeptide(L)'
;MKTKQDFPSINERKADGVREDGTPYRVLIVDDSMFVTKQISQILTSEGFDVVGIATNGEEGLNKYKELFPNVDIVTMDITMPKMDGVTALEKIIEFDKEARIIMISALGKQDLVKKSLMLGAKNYIVKPLDRQKVLERILMSLQQ
;
A
#
# COMPACT_ATOMS: atom_id res chain seq x y z
N MET A 1 -15.40 30.97 -19.20
CA MET A 1 -15.13 30.92 -18.50
C MET A 1 -15.06 30.14 -18.00
N LYS A 2 -14.86 29.98 -17.94
CA LYS A 2 -14.93 29.24 -17.24
C LYS A 2 -15.01 29.68 -16.06
N THR A 3 -16.02 29.93 -15.70
CA THR A 3 -16.10 30.46 -14.43
C THR A 3 -15.48 29.65 -13.39
N LYS A 4 -15.54 28.39 -13.53
CA LYS A 4 -14.88 27.60 -12.53
C LYS A 4 -13.40 27.77 -12.59
N GLN A 5 -12.94 28.49 -13.55
CA GLN A 5 -11.56 28.80 -13.59
C GLN A 5 -11.13 29.75 -12.56
N ASP A 6 -12.02 30.52 -12.02
CA ASP A 6 -11.66 31.53 -11.06
C ASP A 6 -11.19 30.89 -9.75
N PHE A 7 -11.68 29.70 -9.46
CA PHE A 7 -11.19 28.94 -8.32
C PHE A 7 -11.48 27.46 -8.59
N PRO A 8 -10.55 26.61 -8.29
CA PRO A 8 -10.77 25.19 -8.55
C PRO A 8 -11.82 24.65 -7.59
N SER A 9 -12.71 23.84 -8.10
CA SER A 9 -13.68 23.17 -7.28
C SER A 9 -13.06 21.89 -6.72
N ILE A 10 -13.75 21.27 -5.80
CA ILE A 10 -13.33 19.99 -5.28
C ILE A 10 -13.22 18.96 -6.39
N ASN A 11 -14.10 19.06 -7.38
CA ASN A 11 -14.10 18.12 -8.50
C ASN A 11 -12.87 18.25 -9.39
N GLU A 12 -12.15 19.35 -9.28
CA GLU A 12 -10.95 19.56 -10.05
C GLU A 12 -9.70 19.16 -9.29
N ARG A 13 -9.83 18.75 -8.05
CA ARG A 13 -8.71 18.29 -7.28
C ARG A 13 -8.17 16.99 -7.87
N LYS A 14 -6.87 16.91 -8.03
CA LYS A 14 -6.25 15.71 -8.52
C LYS A 14 -6.38 14.60 -7.47
N ALA A 15 -6.76 13.41 -7.90
CA ALA A 15 -6.86 12.26 -7.03
C ALA A 15 -5.46 11.83 -6.57
N ASP A 16 -5.33 11.41 -5.31
CA ASP A 16 -4.06 11.06 -4.72
C ASP A 16 -3.38 9.89 -5.43
N GLY A 17 -4.17 8.99 -5.99
CA GLY A 17 -3.66 7.77 -6.61
C GLY A 17 -3.26 7.91 -8.07
N VAL A 18 -3.24 9.12 -8.60
CA VAL A 18 -2.97 9.34 -10.02
C VAL A 18 -1.66 10.12 -10.19
N ARG A 19 -0.78 9.60 -11.04
CA ARG A 19 0.49 10.26 -11.37
C ARG A 19 0.23 11.51 -12.17
N GLU A 20 1.25 12.33 -12.32
CA GLU A 20 1.14 13.54 -13.11
C GLU A 20 0.77 13.26 -14.56
N ASP A 21 1.21 12.14 -15.11
CA ASP A 21 0.90 11.78 -16.48
C ASP A 21 -0.51 11.19 -16.64
N GLY A 22 -1.28 11.11 -15.56
CA GLY A 22 -2.66 10.62 -15.60
C GLY A 22 -2.81 9.12 -15.36
N THR A 23 -1.72 8.38 -15.23
CA THR A 23 -1.83 6.93 -14.97
C THR A 23 -1.93 6.68 -13.48
N PRO A 24 -2.67 5.63 -13.07
CA PRO A 24 -2.81 5.34 -11.64
C PRO A 24 -1.59 4.65 -11.07
N TYR A 25 -1.32 4.91 -9.79
CA TYR A 25 -0.37 4.10 -9.05
C TYR A 25 -0.99 2.73 -8.79
N ARG A 26 -0.17 1.68 -8.88
CA ARG A 26 -0.61 0.30 -8.76
C ARG A 26 -0.25 -0.27 -7.41
N VAL A 27 -1.23 -0.87 -6.74
CA VAL A 27 -1.09 -1.34 -5.37
C VAL A 27 -1.40 -2.83 -5.28
N LEU A 28 -0.52 -3.55 -4.60
CA LEU A 28 -0.76 -4.94 -4.22
C LEU A 28 -1.12 -4.95 -2.73
N ILE A 29 -2.25 -5.56 -2.39
CA ILE A 29 -2.71 -5.63 -1.00
C ILE A 29 -2.50 -7.05 -0.50
N VAL A 30 -1.79 -7.20 0.63
CA VAL A 30 -1.53 -8.51 1.23
C VAL A 30 -2.05 -8.50 2.66
N ASP A 31 -3.13 -9.23 2.91
CA ASP A 31 -3.77 -9.30 4.23
C ASP A 31 -4.70 -10.51 4.23
N ASP A 32 -4.70 -11.29 5.32
CA ASP A 32 -5.54 -12.48 5.38
C ASP A 32 -6.99 -12.19 5.77
N SER A 33 -7.32 -10.94 6.09
CA SER A 33 -8.67 -10.52 6.44
C SER A 33 -9.37 -9.92 5.22
N MET A 34 -10.46 -10.56 4.78
CA MET A 34 -11.25 -10.02 3.68
C MET A 34 -11.85 -8.66 4.03
N PHE A 35 -12.18 -8.46 5.30
CA PHE A 35 -12.71 -7.17 5.75
C PHE A 35 -11.67 -6.06 5.53
N VAL A 36 -10.44 -6.33 5.94
CA VAL A 36 -9.36 -5.34 5.82
C VAL A 36 -9.01 -5.10 4.35
N THR A 37 -8.91 -6.16 3.54
CA THR A 37 -8.59 -5.97 2.12
C THR A 37 -9.66 -5.16 1.41
N LYS A 38 -10.93 -5.38 1.73
CA LYS A 38 -12.01 -4.58 1.16
C LYS A 38 -11.93 -3.13 1.60
N GLN A 39 -11.64 -2.91 2.88
CA GLN A 39 -11.53 -1.57 3.42
C GLN A 39 -10.42 -0.79 2.73
N ILE A 40 -9.24 -1.40 2.62
CA ILE A 40 -8.11 -0.76 1.95
C ILE A 40 -8.43 -0.53 0.48
N SER A 41 -9.00 -1.53 -0.18
CA SER A 41 -9.33 -1.42 -1.59
C SER A 41 -10.31 -0.27 -1.86
N GLN A 42 -11.33 -0.11 -1.02
CA GLN A 42 -12.28 0.98 -1.18
C GLN A 42 -11.63 2.34 -0.99
N ILE A 43 -10.76 2.45 0.02
CA ILE A 43 -10.03 3.71 0.24
C ILE A 43 -9.19 4.05 -0.99
N LEU A 44 -8.45 3.09 -1.50
CA LEU A 44 -7.53 3.31 -2.60
C LEU A 44 -8.25 3.61 -3.91
N THR A 45 -9.26 2.82 -4.24
CA THR A 45 -9.96 3.02 -5.50
C THR A 45 -10.73 4.35 -5.50
N SER A 46 -11.17 4.81 -4.34
CA SER A 46 -11.85 6.12 -4.25
C SER A 46 -10.92 7.28 -4.58
N GLU A 47 -9.60 7.08 -4.51
CA GLU A 47 -8.62 8.10 -4.86
C GLU A 47 -7.86 7.76 -6.16
N GLY A 48 -8.40 6.87 -6.95
CA GLY A 48 -7.85 6.62 -8.28
C GLY A 48 -6.70 5.63 -8.35
N PHE A 49 -6.33 5.00 -7.24
CA PHE A 49 -5.33 3.93 -7.28
C PHE A 49 -5.89 2.71 -7.98
N ASP A 50 -5.00 1.94 -8.58
CA ASP A 50 -5.35 0.68 -9.24
C ASP A 50 -4.88 -0.47 -8.35
N VAL A 51 -5.82 -1.23 -7.79
CA VAL A 51 -5.49 -2.40 -6.98
C VAL A 51 -5.26 -3.56 -7.94
N VAL A 52 -4.00 -3.88 -8.18
CA VAL A 52 -3.61 -4.86 -9.19
C VAL A 52 -3.61 -6.30 -8.68
N GLY A 53 -3.69 -6.49 -7.38
CA GLY A 53 -3.76 -7.84 -6.82
C GLY A 53 -4.06 -7.80 -5.34
N ILE A 54 -4.60 -8.92 -4.86
CA ILE A 54 -4.88 -9.14 -3.44
C ILE A 54 -4.36 -10.53 -3.10
N ALA A 55 -3.55 -10.61 -2.04
CA ALA A 55 -3.02 -11.87 -1.55
C ALA A 55 -3.42 -12.05 -0.09
N THR A 56 -3.57 -13.31 0.33
CA THR A 56 -4.11 -13.62 1.66
C THR A 56 -3.07 -14.13 2.65
N ASN A 57 -1.83 -14.24 2.23
CA ASN A 57 -0.72 -14.60 3.11
C ASN A 57 0.58 -14.11 2.49
N GLY A 58 1.68 -14.23 3.25
CA GLY A 58 2.95 -13.70 2.78
C GLY A 58 3.52 -14.43 1.58
N GLU A 59 3.32 -15.75 1.51
CA GLU A 59 3.82 -16.53 0.38
C GLU A 59 3.12 -16.12 -0.92
N GLU A 60 1.80 -16.01 -0.86
CA GLU A 60 1.02 -15.55 -2.01
C GLU A 60 1.40 -14.12 -2.40
N GLY A 61 1.64 -13.27 -1.39
CA GLY A 61 2.05 -11.90 -1.63
C GLY A 61 3.39 -11.82 -2.36
N LEU A 62 4.35 -12.61 -1.92
CA LEU A 62 5.66 -12.68 -2.56
C LEU A 62 5.51 -13.15 -4.01
N ASN A 63 4.74 -14.22 -4.23
CA ASN A 63 4.55 -14.77 -5.55
C ASN A 63 3.85 -13.80 -6.49
N LYS A 64 2.83 -13.10 -5.99
CA LYS A 64 2.13 -12.10 -6.80
C LYS A 64 3.02 -10.91 -7.12
N TYR A 65 3.86 -10.50 -6.18
CA TYR A 65 4.80 -9.41 -6.45
C TYR A 65 5.72 -9.77 -7.60
N LYS A 66 6.29 -10.98 -7.57
CA LYS A 66 7.18 -11.44 -8.63
C LYS A 66 6.46 -11.53 -9.96
N GLU A 67 5.22 -12.01 -9.93
CA GLU A 67 4.42 -12.19 -11.13
C GLU A 67 4.08 -10.84 -11.78
N LEU A 68 3.77 -9.85 -10.96
CA LEU A 68 3.37 -8.52 -11.44
C LEU A 68 4.55 -7.60 -11.72
N PHE A 69 5.72 -7.92 -11.19
CA PHE A 69 6.91 -7.08 -11.35
C PHE A 69 7.18 -6.79 -12.83
N PRO A 70 7.50 -5.56 -13.23
CA PRO A 70 7.77 -4.38 -12.40
C PRO A 70 6.55 -3.45 -12.24
N ASN A 71 5.35 -3.95 -12.35
CA ASN A 71 4.12 -3.15 -12.42
C ASN A 71 3.41 -3.02 -11.08
N VAL A 72 4.16 -2.95 -9.98
CA VAL A 72 3.62 -2.66 -8.64
C VAL A 72 4.35 -1.44 -8.11
N ASP A 73 3.62 -0.41 -7.75
CA ASP A 73 4.22 0.80 -7.22
C ASP A 73 4.33 0.76 -5.71
N ILE A 74 3.40 0.09 -5.05
CA ILE A 74 3.42 -0.01 -3.59
C ILE A 74 2.70 -1.27 -3.13
N VAL A 75 3.14 -1.82 -2.01
CA VAL A 75 2.53 -3.00 -1.38
C VAL A 75 2.07 -2.61 0.02
N THR A 76 0.83 -2.98 0.38
CA THR A 76 0.42 -2.94 1.78
C THR A 76 0.50 -4.37 2.31
N MET A 77 1.19 -4.55 3.43
CA MET A 77 1.53 -5.87 3.94
C MET A 77 1.15 -6.00 5.42
N ASP A 78 0.17 -6.87 5.70
CA ASP A 78 -0.17 -7.20 7.08
C ASP A 78 1.00 -7.96 7.71
N ILE A 79 1.28 -7.70 8.98
CA ILE A 79 2.41 -8.34 9.65
C ILE A 79 2.10 -9.79 10.00
N THR A 80 0.92 -10.05 10.56
CA THR A 80 0.59 -11.38 11.08
C THR A 80 -0.34 -12.11 10.12
N MET A 81 0.16 -13.16 9.48
CA MET A 81 -0.60 -13.96 8.53
C MET A 81 -0.17 -15.42 8.61
N PRO A 82 -1.03 -16.35 8.17
CA PRO A 82 -0.65 -17.76 8.13
C PRO A 82 0.38 -18.03 7.03
N LYS A 83 0.99 -19.18 7.08
CA LYS A 83 1.97 -19.72 6.12
C LYS A 83 3.27 -18.94 6.11
N MET A 84 3.23 -17.68 5.74
CA MET A 84 4.40 -16.79 5.79
C MET A 84 3.92 -15.45 6.30
N ASP A 85 4.52 -14.96 7.37
CA ASP A 85 4.13 -13.67 7.95
C ASP A 85 4.65 -12.50 7.09
N GLY A 86 4.17 -11.30 7.42
CA GLY A 86 4.48 -10.13 6.62
C GLY A 86 5.93 -9.68 6.70
N VAL A 87 6.59 -9.90 7.83
CA VAL A 87 8.00 -9.51 7.97
C VAL A 87 8.88 -10.38 7.08
N THR A 88 8.60 -11.69 7.07
CA THR A 88 9.32 -12.61 6.20
C THR A 88 9.06 -12.29 4.73
N ALA A 89 7.81 -12.02 4.38
CA ALA A 89 7.47 -11.65 3.00
C ALA A 89 8.17 -10.35 2.58
N LEU A 90 8.18 -9.36 3.46
CA LEU A 90 8.90 -8.11 3.22
C LEU A 90 10.36 -8.38 2.88
N GLU A 91 11.02 -9.16 3.72
CA GLU A 91 12.44 -9.46 3.53
C GLU A 91 12.68 -10.11 2.18
N LYS A 92 11.85 -11.07 1.81
CA LYS A 92 12.02 -11.78 0.54
C LYS A 92 11.68 -10.91 -0.67
N ILE A 93 10.70 -10.03 -0.56
CA ILE A 93 10.39 -9.09 -1.63
C ILE A 93 11.56 -8.12 -1.84
N ILE A 94 12.13 -7.60 -0.75
CA ILE A 94 13.27 -6.69 -0.83
C ILE A 94 14.49 -7.39 -1.44
N GLU A 95 14.69 -8.69 -1.12
CA GLU A 95 15.77 -9.46 -1.74
C GLU A 95 15.57 -9.58 -3.25
N PHE A 96 14.33 -9.73 -3.69
CA PHE A 96 14.01 -9.83 -5.12
C PHE A 96 14.09 -8.46 -5.80
N ASP A 97 13.64 -7.41 -5.14
CA ASP A 97 13.57 -6.05 -5.70
C ASP A 97 13.88 -5.02 -4.61
N LYS A 98 15.09 -4.50 -4.64
CA LYS A 98 15.55 -3.54 -3.63
C LYS A 98 14.77 -2.23 -3.68
N GLU A 99 14.12 -1.95 -4.79
CA GLU A 99 13.35 -0.71 -4.95
C GLU A 99 11.89 -0.87 -4.52
N ALA A 100 11.50 -2.04 -4.04
CA ALA A 100 10.12 -2.30 -3.65
C ALA A 100 9.70 -1.34 -2.53
N ARG A 101 8.50 -0.79 -2.66
CA ARG A 101 7.92 0.09 -1.64
C ARG A 101 6.84 -0.68 -0.90
N ILE A 102 7.10 -0.96 0.36
CA ILE A 102 6.20 -1.77 1.19
C ILE A 102 5.83 -1.00 2.44
N ILE A 103 4.53 -0.92 2.71
CA ILE A 103 4.01 -0.33 3.94
C ILE A 103 3.46 -1.46 4.79
N MET A 104 3.90 -1.56 6.04
CA MET A 104 3.41 -2.58 6.94
C MET A 104 2.11 -2.15 7.59
N ILE A 105 1.17 -3.08 7.73
CA ILE A 105 -0.09 -2.85 8.44
C ILE A 105 -0.02 -3.70 9.70
N SER A 106 -0.18 -3.06 10.86
CA SER A 106 0.09 -3.70 12.15
C SER A 106 -1.07 -3.55 13.10
N ALA A 107 -1.34 -4.60 13.89
CA ALA A 107 -2.23 -4.46 15.04
C ALA A 107 -1.49 -3.71 16.15
N LEU A 108 -2.24 -3.18 17.12
CA LEU A 108 -1.63 -2.58 18.30
C LEU A 108 -0.79 -3.62 19.04
N GLY A 109 0.30 -3.16 19.65
CA GLY A 109 1.14 -4.02 20.45
C GLY A 109 2.23 -4.74 19.67
N LYS A 110 2.40 -4.40 18.40
CA LYS A 110 3.40 -5.06 17.54
C LYS A 110 4.59 -4.15 17.22
N GLN A 111 4.93 -3.25 18.14
CA GLN A 111 5.97 -2.24 17.88
C GLN A 111 7.31 -2.83 17.52
N ASP A 112 7.68 -3.98 18.15
CA ASP A 112 8.97 -4.61 17.86
C ASP A 112 9.02 -5.11 16.42
N LEU A 113 7.91 -5.67 15.93
CA LEU A 113 7.85 -6.17 14.55
C LEU A 113 7.81 -5.03 13.54
N VAL A 114 7.17 -3.92 13.89
CA VAL A 114 7.19 -2.73 13.06
C VAL A 114 8.63 -2.21 12.93
N LYS A 115 9.32 -2.10 14.06
CA LYS A 115 10.69 -1.62 14.07
C LYS A 115 11.60 -2.52 13.22
N LYS A 116 11.46 -3.83 13.38
CA LYS A 116 12.22 -4.78 12.58
C LYS A 116 11.93 -4.61 11.09
N SER A 117 10.65 -4.41 10.75
CA SER A 117 10.25 -4.21 9.36
C SER A 117 10.89 -2.98 8.73
N LEU A 118 10.92 -1.87 9.48
CA LEU A 118 11.55 -0.64 9.00
C LEU A 118 13.05 -0.85 8.78
N MET A 119 13.69 -1.60 9.67
CA MET A 119 15.11 -1.92 9.52
C MET A 119 15.38 -2.80 8.31
N LEU A 120 14.42 -3.63 7.93
CA LEU A 120 14.56 -4.51 6.77
C LEU A 120 14.18 -3.83 5.46
N GLY A 121 13.70 -2.59 5.50
CA GLY A 121 13.45 -1.83 4.29
C GLY A 121 12.01 -1.42 4.04
N ALA A 122 11.09 -1.66 4.97
CA ALA A 122 9.73 -1.13 4.84
C ALA A 122 9.79 0.39 4.83
N LYS A 123 8.97 1.02 4.01
CA LYS A 123 8.98 2.48 3.86
C LYS A 123 8.20 3.20 4.94
N ASN A 124 7.18 2.53 5.48
CA ASN A 124 6.30 3.14 6.46
C ASN A 124 5.45 2.05 7.12
N TYR A 125 4.59 2.45 8.05
CA TYR A 125 3.68 1.51 8.68
C TYR A 125 2.37 2.24 9.03
N ILE A 126 1.32 1.44 9.24
CA ILE A 126 0.00 1.92 9.65
C ILE A 126 -0.49 0.98 10.74
N VAL A 127 -1.05 1.52 11.83
CA VAL A 127 -1.56 0.72 12.93
C VAL A 127 -3.08 0.63 12.82
N LYS A 128 -3.62 -0.58 12.96
CA LYS A 128 -5.07 -0.80 12.95
C LYS A 128 -5.69 -0.23 14.23
N PRO A 129 -6.92 0.25 14.20
CA PRO A 129 -7.87 0.24 13.09
C PRO A 129 -7.50 1.26 12.02
N LEU A 130 -7.87 0.95 10.78
CA LEU A 130 -7.48 1.78 9.65
C LEU A 130 -8.30 3.07 9.61
N ASP A 131 -7.59 4.16 9.37
CA ASP A 131 -8.16 5.48 9.21
C ASP A 131 -7.83 5.94 7.80
N ARG A 132 -8.85 6.31 7.03
CA ARG A 132 -8.70 6.70 5.63
C ARG A 132 -7.59 7.73 5.42
N GLN A 133 -7.61 8.79 6.22
CA GLN A 133 -6.65 9.87 6.06
C GLN A 133 -5.22 9.38 6.30
N LYS A 134 -5.03 8.56 7.32
CA LYS A 134 -3.71 8.02 7.62
C LYS A 134 -3.22 7.06 6.55
N VAL A 135 -4.11 6.20 6.05
CA VAL A 135 -3.74 5.27 4.98
C VAL A 135 -3.22 6.04 3.78
N LEU A 136 -3.98 7.04 3.34
CA LEU A 136 -3.59 7.83 2.16
C LEU A 136 -2.31 8.62 2.41
N GLU A 137 -2.19 9.22 3.59
CA GLU A 137 -1.01 10.00 3.95
C GLU A 137 0.26 9.16 3.91
N ARG A 138 0.22 7.97 4.54
CA ARG A 138 1.39 7.10 4.61
C ARG A 138 1.76 6.55 3.24
N ILE A 139 0.77 6.24 2.42
CA ILE A 139 1.02 5.76 1.06
C ILE A 139 1.69 6.85 0.24
N LEU A 140 1.17 8.07 0.30
CA LEU A 140 1.76 9.17 -0.46
C LEU A 140 3.18 9.46 -0.02
N MET A 141 3.44 9.44 1.29
CA MET A 141 4.80 9.62 1.79
C MET A 141 5.74 8.56 1.24
N SER A 142 5.26 7.33 1.16
CA SER A 142 6.09 6.22 0.69
C SER A 142 6.37 6.30 -0.80
N LEU A 143 5.45 6.83 -1.58
CA LEU A 143 5.63 6.98 -3.02
C LEU A 143 6.66 8.06 -3.35
N GLN A 144 6.96 8.95 -2.41
CA GLN A 144 7.91 10.03 -2.60
C GLN A 144 9.34 9.66 -2.21
N GLN A 145 9.52 8.49 -1.66
CA GLN A 145 10.86 8.04 -1.21
C GLN A 145 11.61 7.32 -2.30
#